data_dc45af11d6e75c9ef8cc30ba94d9e21f
#
_entry.id   dc45af11d6e75c9ef8cc30ba94d9e21f
#
_cell.length_a   1.000
_cell.length_b   1.000
_cell.length_c   1.000
_cell.angle_alpha   90.00
_cell.angle_beta   90.00
_cell.angle_gamma   90.00
#
_symmetry.space_group_name_H-M   'P 1'
#
loop_
_entity.id
_entity.type
_entity.pdbx_description
1 polymer ?
#
loop_
_entity_poly.entity_id
_entity_poly.type
_entity_poly.pdbx_seq_one_letter_code
_entity_poly.pdbx_strand_id
1 'polypeptide(L)'
;MKKTGIRGQGSGVGVLLALLATPLAAQTSLSIYSDGRVVVRKTIAQRLDKGRNIFSFDLPGLDPATLFSPDSSVAVTSAVLRPATDLETAMRNSIGRTVTFVRGKGDTIQATVLSVTPPQFKMPNGLLQLAQPGEPLFPAEAGLIRTKPEAVVTLEASRVRENTDLVYVSQGVTWEAVYQAVLGGSGSATVTGAATINSAALRVDSASVQLVAGSINRARSPAAPMMQAAGALMRDEAAKSVAYAQEETVGETHVYELPGLISFDIGSPLTTALFPRARADYVQEFVVPGAVPWRGYFGPMAPDPNAVPVQVWYTFKRAHGTAFGDRPIPGGTMQLFQRDSSGRVQLVGEAAFTHTPAGKDLRVQSGDAFDVTAERVQTDYHQASIPNTPPARGSHSRVTASYRVTLTNAKNQAVTVDVREDHWGNWSIIDSSVAPEKLSSSEQRFRVPVPANGTATLTYTVQVDS
;
A
#
# COMPACT_ATOMS: atom_id res chain seq x y z
N MET A 1 70.49 59.87 14.07
CA MET A 1 70.03 59.71 12.72
C MET A 1 69.29 58.42 12.61
N LYS A 2 67.94 58.48 12.65
CA LYS A 2 67.07 57.33 12.71
C LYS A 2 66.12 57.37 11.50
N LYS A 3 66.07 56.31 10.69
CA LYS A 3 65.11 56.10 9.62
C LYS A 3 64.07 55.16 10.12
N THR A 4 62.84 55.65 10.14
CA THR A 4 61.61 54.92 10.51
C THR A 4 61.01 54.29 9.24
N GLY A 5 60.81 52.96 9.23
CA GLY A 5 60.17 52.27 8.16
C GLY A 5 58.70 51.96 8.55
N ILE A 6 57.77 52.33 7.69
CA ILE A 6 56.33 52.04 7.85
C ILE A 6 56.01 50.74 7.14
N ARG A 7 55.48 49.76 7.84
CA ARG A 7 54.89 48.52 7.30
C ARG A 7 53.40 48.76 7.01
N GLY A 8 53.02 48.63 5.77
CA GLY A 8 51.62 48.57 5.37
C GLY A 8 51.09 47.17 5.58
N GLN A 9 49.92 47.08 6.30
CA GLN A 9 49.13 45.88 6.39
C GLN A 9 48.13 45.86 5.21
N GLY A 10 48.28 44.89 4.35
CA GLY A 10 47.27 44.56 3.32
C GLY A 10 46.23 43.61 3.86
N SER A 11 44.98 44.09 4.08
CA SER A 11 43.84 43.26 4.42
C SER A 11 43.30 42.56 3.18
N GLY A 12 43.64 41.30 3.04
CA GLY A 12 43.01 40.43 2.03
C GLY A 12 41.61 40.03 2.44
N VAL A 13 40.57 40.61 1.82
CA VAL A 13 39.21 40.16 1.93
C VAL A 13 39.04 38.88 1.08
N GLY A 14 39.07 37.73 1.72
CA GLY A 14 38.74 36.47 1.10
C GLY A 14 37.23 36.39 0.85
N VAL A 15 36.82 36.56 -0.39
CA VAL A 15 35.42 36.28 -0.80
C VAL A 15 35.24 34.76 -0.80
N LEU A 16 34.56 34.26 0.22
CA LEU A 16 34.10 32.87 0.26
C LEU A 16 32.93 32.73 -0.73
N LEU A 17 33.20 32.22 -1.94
CA LEU A 17 32.16 31.79 -2.87
C LEU A 17 31.49 30.56 -2.27
N ALA A 18 30.32 30.75 -1.60
CA ALA A 18 29.40 29.68 -1.28
C ALA A 18 28.81 29.15 -2.59
N LEU A 19 29.30 28.03 -3.08
CA LEU A 19 28.68 27.24 -4.11
C LEU A 19 27.31 26.75 -3.51
N LEU A 20 26.26 27.47 -3.85
CA LEU A 20 24.90 26.97 -3.68
C LEU A 20 24.77 25.77 -4.62
N ALA A 21 24.93 24.57 -4.07
CA ALA A 21 24.56 23.34 -4.76
C ALA A 21 23.04 23.40 -4.99
N THR A 22 22.64 23.81 -6.19
CA THR A 22 21.23 23.62 -6.61
C THR A 22 20.97 22.13 -6.57
N PRO A 23 19.88 21.68 -5.90
CA PRO A 23 19.53 20.28 -5.93
C PRO A 23 19.34 19.87 -7.38
N LEU A 24 20.07 18.84 -7.81
CA LEU A 24 19.94 18.24 -9.13
C LEU A 24 18.52 17.66 -9.18
N ALA A 25 17.59 18.34 -9.84
CA ALA A 25 16.25 17.85 -10.01
C ALA A 25 16.33 16.49 -10.69
N ALA A 26 15.72 15.47 -10.11
CA ALA A 26 15.71 14.13 -10.68
C ALA A 26 15.10 14.19 -12.09
N GLN A 27 15.77 13.60 -13.07
CA GLN A 27 15.27 13.51 -14.46
C GLN A 27 13.99 12.67 -14.55
N THR A 28 13.74 11.84 -13.55
CA THR A 28 12.55 10.99 -13.44
C THR A 28 11.93 11.15 -12.07
N SER A 29 10.62 11.35 -12.03
CA SER A 29 9.84 11.28 -10.79
C SER A 29 8.65 10.33 -10.97
N LEU A 30 8.32 9.63 -9.88
CA LEU A 30 7.25 8.62 -9.84
C LEU A 30 6.26 8.97 -8.74
N SER A 31 4.97 8.94 -9.06
CA SER A 31 3.91 8.91 -8.05
C SER A 31 3.28 7.52 -8.08
N ILE A 32 3.55 6.72 -7.03
CA ILE A 32 3.12 5.32 -6.94
C ILE A 32 1.86 5.25 -6.09
N TYR A 33 0.79 4.73 -6.66
CA TYR A 33 -0.50 4.51 -6.01
C TYR A 33 -0.60 3.09 -5.46
N SER A 34 -1.31 2.93 -4.36
CA SER A 34 -1.51 1.61 -3.73
C SER A 34 -2.26 0.61 -4.63
N ASP A 35 -3.02 1.09 -5.62
CA ASP A 35 -3.77 0.28 -6.58
C ASP A 35 -2.94 -0.23 -7.78
N GLY A 36 -1.63 0.00 -7.78
CA GLY A 36 -0.70 -0.49 -8.79
C GLY A 36 -0.47 0.46 -9.97
N ARG A 37 -1.06 1.65 -9.97
CA ARG A 37 -0.77 2.71 -10.95
C ARG A 37 0.49 3.47 -10.56
N VAL A 38 1.19 3.94 -11.57
CA VAL A 38 2.34 4.83 -11.42
C VAL A 38 2.20 5.97 -12.41
N VAL A 39 2.20 7.19 -11.93
CA VAL A 39 2.40 8.36 -12.80
C VAL A 39 3.89 8.61 -12.90
N VAL A 40 4.42 8.48 -14.10
CA VAL A 40 5.83 8.72 -14.41
C VAL A 40 5.95 10.08 -15.08
N ARG A 41 6.77 10.96 -14.51
CA ARG A 41 7.22 12.20 -15.15
C ARG A 41 8.68 12.05 -15.47
N LYS A 42 9.05 12.28 -16.73
CA LYS A 42 10.43 12.22 -17.22
C LYS A 42 10.78 13.53 -17.90
N THR A 43 11.82 14.22 -17.41
CA THR A 43 12.38 15.39 -18.06
C THR A 43 13.28 14.94 -19.19
N ILE A 44 12.95 15.33 -20.40
CA ILE A 44 13.69 15.03 -21.62
C ILE A 44 14.63 16.19 -21.92
N ALA A 45 15.93 15.96 -21.80
CA ALA A 45 16.98 16.93 -22.15
C ALA A 45 17.23 16.91 -23.66
N GLN A 46 16.21 17.21 -24.43
CA GLN A 46 16.23 17.25 -25.88
C GLN A 46 15.66 18.58 -26.36
N ARG A 47 16.44 19.30 -27.17
CA ARG A 47 15.96 20.55 -27.77
C ARG A 47 14.83 20.26 -28.76
N LEU A 48 13.73 20.99 -28.59
CA LEU A 48 12.62 21.03 -29.53
C LEU A 48 12.65 22.35 -30.30
N ASP A 49 12.66 22.26 -31.62
CA ASP A 49 12.42 23.39 -32.47
C ASP A 49 10.93 23.72 -32.59
N LYS A 50 10.62 24.95 -32.96
CA LYS A 50 9.22 25.32 -33.25
C LYS A 50 8.66 24.46 -34.38
N GLY A 51 7.48 23.89 -34.19
CA GLY A 51 6.83 22.97 -35.11
C GLY A 51 7.02 21.51 -34.72
N ARG A 52 7.03 20.64 -35.70
CA ARG A 52 7.02 19.17 -35.53
C ARG A 52 8.39 18.62 -35.21
N ASN A 53 8.49 17.87 -34.11
CA ASN A 53 9.68 17.15 -33.68
C ASN A 53 9.35 15.67 -33.52
N ILE A 54 10.26 14.78 -33.91
CA ILE A 54 10.07 13.32 -33.78
C ILE A 54 11.30 12.75 -33.08
N PHE A 55 11.07 12.06 -31.95
CA PHE A 55 12.14 11.45 -31.16
C PHE A 55 11.80 10.03 -30.74
N SER A 56 12.82 9.23 -30.52
CA SER A 56 12.70 7.93 -29.85
C SER A 56 13.17 8.06 -28.41
N PHE A 57 12.33 7.63 -27.48
CA PHE A 57 12.61 7.66 -26.05
C PHE A 57 12.48 6.27 -25.42
N ASP A 58 13.31 6.00 -24.41
CA ASP A 58 13.13 4.91 -23.49
C ASP A 58 12.09 5.33 -22.41
N LEU A 59 10.85 4.88 -22.55
CA LEU A 59 9.75 5.15 -21.65
C LEU A 59 9.20 3.81 -21.12
N PRO A 60 9.82 3.22 -20.10
CA PRO A 60 9.45 1.91 -19.62
C PRO A 60 8.04 1.90 -19.04
N GLY A 61 7.26 0.86 -19.40
CA GLY A 61 5.88 0.71 -18.94
C GLY A 61 4.89 1.73 -19.49
N LEU A 62 5.24 2.46 -20.56
CA LEU A 62 4.37 3.46 -21.19
C LEU A 62 3.05 2.84 -21.66
N ASP A 63 1.93 3.42 -21.21
CA ASP A 63 0.67 3.35 -21.92
C ASP A 63 0.59 4.56 -22.88
N PRO A 64 0.70 4.35 -24.22
CA PRO A 64 0.75 5.46 -25.18
C PRO A 64 -0.48 6.39 -25.13
N ALA A 65 -1.64 5.87 -24.71
CA ALA A 65 -2.89 6.64 -24.62
C ALA A 65 -2.84 7.66 -23.48
N THR A 66 -1.92 7.52 -22.54
CA THR A 66 -1.80 8.39 -21.36
C THR A 66 -0.68 9.43 -21.48
N LEU A 67 0.10 9.39 -22.58
CA LEU A 67 1.26 10.25 -22.76
C LEU A 67 0.86 11.70 -23.09
N PHE A 68 1.34 12.63 -22.27
CA PHE A 68 1.16 14.07 -22.53
C PHE A 68 2.35 14.89 -22.03
N SER A 69 2.43 16.15 -22.44
CA SER A 69 3.33 17.14 -21.83
C SER A 69 2.52 18.09 -20.94
N PRO A 70 2.97 18.37 -19.70
CA PRO A 70 2.33 19.38 -18.85
C PRO A 70 2.64 20.82 -19.33
N ASP A 71 3.61 21.01 -20.24
CA ASP A 71 3.93 22.31 -20.82
C ASP A 71 2.92 22.66 -21.93
N SER A 72 2.13 23.71 -21.72
CA SER A 72 1.12 24.18 -22.68
C SER A 72 1.69 24.59 -24.05
N SER A 73 3.01 24.79 -24.15
CA SER A 73 3.68 25.09 -25.43
C SER A 73 4.07 23.83 -26.23
N VAL A 74 3.86 22.63 -25.68
CA VAL A 74 4.25 21.36 -26.29
C VAL A 74 3.06 20.40 -26.28
N ALA A 75 2.65 19.94 -27.44
CA ALA A 75 1.60 18.93 -27.58
C ALA A 75 2.17 17.60 -28.07
N VAL A 76 1.75 16.49 -27.47
CA VAL A 76 2.01 15.14 -27.99
C VAL A 76 0.96 14.85 -29.06
N THR A 77 1.38 14.71 -30.31
CA THR A 77 0.47 14.45 -31.44
C THR A 77 0.41 12.99 -31.86
N SER A 78 1.45 12.21 -31.53
CA SER A 78 1.50 10.77 -31.78
C SER A 78 2.50 10.12 -30.85
N ALA A 79 2.18 8.91 -30.38
CA ALA A 79 3.10 8.04 -29.65
C ALA A 79 2.95 6.61 -30.18
N VAL A 80 4.05 5.99 -30.59
CA VAL A 80 4.09 4.61 -31.09
C VAL A 80 5.10 3.84 -30.25
N LEU A 81 4.59 2.87 -29.48
CA LEU A 81 5.45 1.96 -28.73
C LEU A 81 5.95 0.85 -29.65
N ARG A 82 7.26 0.73 -29.77
CA ARG A 82 7.95 -0.33 -30.51
C ARG A 82 8.58 -1.28 -29.49
N PRO A 83 8.10 -2.52 -29.37
CA PRO A 83 8.69 -3.49 -28.44
C PRO A 83 10.12 -3.87 -28.87
N ALA A 84 10.87 -4.48 -27.94
CA ALA A 84 12.09 -5.17 -28.30
C ALA A 84 11.79 -6.21 -29.40
N THR A 85 12.73 -6.40 -30.31
CA THR A 85 12.53 -7.29 -31.46
C THR A 85 12.73 -8.73 -30.99
N ASP A 86 11.66 -9.53 -31.04
CA ASP A 86 11.74 -10.97 -30.87
C ASP A 86 12.21 -11.68 -32.14
N LEU A 87 12.50 -12.98 -32.03
CA LEU A 87 13.03 -13.79 -33.12
C LEU A 87 12.09 -13.80 -34.34
N GLU A 88 10.79 -13.95 -34.10
CA GLU A 88 9.82 -14.01 -35.22
C GLU A 88 9.75 -12.68 -35.96
N THR A 89 9.71 -11.58 -35.24
CA THR A 89 9.73 -10.21 -35.80
C THR A 89 11.05 -9.94 -36.55
N ALA A 90 12.20 -10.36 -35.99
CA ALA A 90 13.49 -10.24 -36.65
C ALA A 90 13.51 -11.00 -37.98
N MET A 91 12.99 -12.23 -37.99
CA MET A 91 12.89 -13.04 -39.19
C MET A 91 11.93 -12.44 -40.22
N ARG A 92 10.76 -11.93 -39.82
CA ARG A 92 9.81 -11.21 -40.71
C ARG A 92 10.44 -9.96 -41.33
N ASN A 93 11.18 -9.19 -40.54
CA ASN A 93 11.90 -8.02 -41.07
C ASN A 93 13.03 -8.39 -42.02
N SER A 94 13.45 -9.64 -42.04
CA SER A 94 14.50 -10.19 -42.90
C SER A 94 13.96 -10.84 -44.17
N ILE A 95 12.66 -10.82 -44.45
CA ILE A 95 12.11 -11.33 -45.70
C ILE A 95 12.74 -10.61 -46.89
N GLY A 96 13.22 -11.37 -47.89
CA GLY A 96 13.97 -10.90 -49.03
C GLY A 96 15.46 -10.67 -48.76
N ARG A 97 15.94 -10.81 -47.52
CA ARG A 97 17.36 -10.64 -47.17
C ARG A 97 18.03 -11.97 -46.86
N THR A 98 19.35 -12.00 -47.02
CA THR A 98 20.17 -13.17 -46.66
C THR A 98 20.55 -13.06 -45.17
N VAL A 99 20.23 -14.13 -44.43
CA VAL A 99 20.53 -14.28 -43.00
C VAL A 99 21.49 -15.43 -42.83
N THR A 100 22.43 -15.29 -41.89
CA THR A 100 23.35 -16.36 -41.51
C THR A 100 22.71 -17.22 -40.43
N PHE A 101 22.75 -18.53 -40.59
CA PHE A 101 22.23 -19.52 -39.66
C PHE A 101 23.36 -20.39 -39.14
N VAL A 102 23.39 -20.62 -37.83
CA VAL A 102 24.32 -21.53 -37.15
C VAL A 102 23.67 -22.92 -37.11
N ARG A 103 24.41 -23.92 -37.57
CA ARG A 103 24.09 -25.34 -37.42
C ARG A 103 24.86 -25.94 -36.24
N GLY A 104 24.54 -27.17 -35.88
CA GLY A 104 25.31 -27.88 -34.89
C GLY A 104 26.81 -27.88 -35.16
N LYS A 105 27.63 -27.79 -34.09
CA LYS A 105 29.11 -27.70 -34.10
C LYS A 105 29.70 -26.38 -34.66
N GLY A 106 28.92 -25.30 -34.74
CA GLY A 106 29.40 -23.99 -35.16
C GLY A 106 29.54 -23.80 -36.68
N ASP A 107 29.09 -24.77 -37.47
CA ASP A 107 28.96 -24.60 -38.91
C ASP A 107 27.88 -23.54 -39.24
N THR A 108 28.16 -22.67 -40.22
CA THR A 108 27.25 -21.60 -40.62
C THR A 108 26.81 -21.76 -42.06
N ILE A 109 25.56 -21.41 -42.36
CA ILE A 109 25.02 -21.34 -43.69
C ILE A 109 24.26 -20.02 -43.89
N GLN A 110 24.36 -19.48 -45.09
CA GLN A 110 23.58 -18.32 -45.50
C GLN A 110 22.34 -18.77 -46.28
N ALA A 111 21.19 -18.19 -45.97
CA ALA A 111 19.98 -18.43 -46.74
C ALA A 111 19.13 -17.15 -46.83
N THR A 112 18.47 -16.95 -47.95
CA THR A 112 17.54 -15.84 -48.14
C THR A 112 16.18 -16.23 -47.54
N VAL A 113 15.66 -15.42 -46.65
CA VAL A 113 14.34 -15.62 -46.05
C VAL A 113 13.28 -15.25 -47.07
N LEU A 114 12.43 -16.19 -47.47
CA LEU A 114 11.31 -15.95 -48.40
C LEU A 114 10.01 -15.79 -47.65
N SER A 115 9.79 -16.62 -46.63
CA SER A 115 8.61 -16.58 -45.75
C SER A 115 8.97 -17.10 -44.38
N VAL A 116 8.28 -16.63 -43.36
CA VAL A 116 8.44 -17.07 -41.95
C VAL A 116 7.32 -18.03 -41.56
N THR A 117 6.11 -17.79 -42.07
CA THR A 117 4.94 -18.63 -41.79
C THR A 117 4.12 -18.83 -43.08
N PRO A 118 4.15 -20.02 -43.71
CA PRO A 118 5.04 -21.16 -43.41
C PRO A 118 6.53 -20.85 -43.75
N PRO A 119 7.49 -21.50 -43.05
CA PRO A 119 8.91 -21.21 -43.25
C PRO A 119 9.40 -21.61 -44.64
N GLN A 120 10.08 -20.67 -45.34
CA GLN A 120 10.63 -20.90 -46.67
C GLN A 120 11.95 -20.14 -46.82
N PHE A 121 13.00 -20.87 -47.18
CA PHE A 121 14.37 -20.32 -47.29
C PHE A 121 14.97 -20.73 -48.63
N LYS A 122 15.52 -19.77 -49.36
CA LYS A 122 16.31 -20.04 -50.56
C LYS A 122 17.76 -20.25 -50.16
N MET A 123 18.27 -21.45 -50.42
CA MET A 123 19.64 -21.83 -50.11
C MET A 123 20.60 -21.32 -51.19
N PRO A 124 21.95 -21.23 -50.91
CA PRO A 124 22.93 -20.77 -51.89
C PRO A 124 22.98 -21.60 -53.19
N ASN A 125 22.64 -22.86 -53.13
CA ASN A 125 22.56 -23.76 -54.28
C ASN A 125 21.24 -23.62 -55.12
N GLY A 126 20.41 -22.60 -54.76
CA GLY A 126 19.15 -22.34 -55.45
C GLY A 126 17.94 -23.17 -54.98
N LEU A 127 18.13 -24.17 -54.13
CA LEU A 127 17.06 -25.00 -53.61
C LEU A 127 16.25 -24.27 -52.54
N LEU A 128 14.99 -24.70 -52.37
CA LEU A 128 14.11 -24.22 -51.28
C LEU A 128 14.13 -25.20 -50.11
N GLN A 129 14.36 -24.67 -48.92
CA GLN A 129 14.21 -25.40 -47.67
C GLN A 129 12.94 -24.92 -46.97
N LEU A 130 12.05 -25.85 -46.55
CA LEU A 130 10.76 -25.57 -45.91
C LEU A 130 10.85 -25.63 -44.38
N ALA A 131 12.07 -25.54 -43.85
CA ALA A 131 12.33 -25.46 -42.40
C ALA A 131 13.46 -24.48 -42.21
N GLN A 132 13.53 -23.88 -40.98
CA GLN A 132 14.62 -22.96 -40.62
C GLN A 132 15.98 -23.67 -40.69
N PRO A 133 16.98 -23.14 -41.42
CA PRO A 133 18.25 -23.84 -41.65
C PRO A 133 19.13 -24.05 -40.42
N GLY A 134 18.87 -23.35 -39.35
CA GLY A 134 19.62 -23.33 -38.08
C GLY A 134 19.21 -22.17 -37.20
N GLU A 135 20.01 -21.85 -36.19
CA GLU A 135 19.79 -20.65 -35.37
C GLU A 135 20.21 -19.39 -36.11
N PRO A 136 19.32 -18.38 -36.33
CA PRO A 136 19.66 -17.21 -37.10
C PRO A 136 20.56 -16.26 -36.31
N LEU A 137 21.56 -15.71 -36.97
CA LEU A 137 22.41 -14.62 -36.51
C LEU A 137 22.05 -13.35 -37.26
N PHE A 138 21.76 -12.29 -36.52
CA PHE A 138 21.44 -10.98 -37.06
C PHE A 138 22.57 -9.99 -36.77
N PRO A 139 23.01 -9.16 -37.76
CA PRO A 139 23.94 -8.07 -37.47
C PRO A 139 23.32 -7.06 -36.54
N ALA A 140 24.01 -6.72 -35.45
CA ALA A 140 23.54 -5.75 -34.45
C ALA A 140 23.28 -4.35 -35.05
N GLU A 141 24.05 -3.98 -36.08
CA GLU A 141 24.04 -2.66 -36.70
C GLU A 141 23.00 -2.49 -37.82
N ALA A 142 22.32 -3.55 -38.22
CA ALA A 142 21.42 -3.52 -39.39
C ALA A 142 20.08 -2.80 -39.15
N GLY A 143 19.85 -2.21 -37.97
CA GLY A 143 18.58 -1.56 -37.61
C GLY A 143 17.36 -2.48 -37.58
N LEU A 144 17.58 -3.81 -37.73
CA LEU A 144 16.55 -4.83 -37.74
C LEU A 144 16.15 -5.27 -36.34
N ILE A 145 17.04 -5.09 -35.38
CA ILE A 145 16.94 -5.56 -34.01
C ILE A 145 16.89 -4.36 -33.08
N ARG A 146 15.82 -4.25 -32.31
CA ARG A 146 15.75 -3.40 -31.12
C ARG A 146 15.97 -4.25 -29.89
N THR A 147 17.02 -3.97 -29.16
CA THR A 147 17.35 -4.71 -27.93
C THR A 147 16.51 -4.27 -26.73
N LYS A 148 15.89 -3.09 -26.82
CA LYS A 148 14.99 -2.54 -25.80
C LYS A 148 13.72 -2.00 -26.45
N PRO A 149 12.59 -1.95 -25.71
CA PRO A 149 11.43 -1.20 -26.16
C PRO A 149 11.77 0.29 -26.33
N GLU A 150 11.19 0.93 -27.32
CA GLU A 150 11.31 2.37 -27.55
C GLU A 150 9.96 2.99 -27.87
N ALA A 151 9.73 4.21 -27.42
CA ALA A 151 8.57 5.00 -27.78
C ALA A 151 8.98 6.05 -28.82
N VAL A 152 8.44 5.97 -30.03
CA VAL A 152 8.57 7.02 -31.04
C VAL A 152 7.46 8.03 -30.81
N VAL A 153 7.84 9.24 -30.41
CA VAL A 153 6.92 10.30 -30.03
C VAL A 153 7.05 11.48 -30.99
N THR A 154 5.91 11.95 -31.49
CA THR A 154 5.82 13.19 -32.27
C THR A 154 5.29 14.29 -31.36
N LEU A 155 6.10 15.35 -31.25
CA LEU A 155 5.82 16.54 -30.45
C LEU A 155 5.61 17.74 -31.38
N GLU A 156 4.62 18.53 -31.12
CA GLU A 156 4.40 19.85 -31.77
C GLU A 156 4.71 20.94 -30.75
N ALA A 157 5.72 21.76 -31.01
CA ALA A 157 6.12 22.84 -30.13
C ALA A 157 5.78 24.19 -30.73
N SER A 158 5.08 25.06 -29.98
CA SER A 158 4.71 26.41 -30.42
C SER A 158 5.91 27.38 -30.38
N ARG A 159 6.95 27.04 -29.62
CA ARG A 159 8.22 27.79 -29.47
C ARG A 159 9.38 26.81 -29.22
N VAL A 160 10.61 27.30 -29.37
CA VAL A 160 11.80 26.51 -29.04
C VAL A 160 11.84 26.20 -27.54
N ARG A 161 12.22 24.97 -27.20
CA ARG A 161 12.40 24.48 -25.84
C ARG A 161 13.71 23.70 -25.73
N GLU A 162 14.50 23.94 -24.70
CA GLU A 162 15.76 23.20 -24.47
C GLU A 162 15.51 21.83 -23.79
N ASN A 163 14.41 21.73 -23.07
CA ASN A 163 13.93 20.50 -22.44
C ASN A 163 12.39 20.50 -22.40
N THR A 164 11.79 19.35 -22.18
CA THR A 164 10.37 19.21 -21.92
C THR A 164 10.11 18.05 -20.98
N ASP A 165 9.01 18.16 -20.23
CA ASP A 165 8.53 17.04 -19.42
C ASP A 165 7.52 16.22 -20.21
N LEU A 166 7.69 14.92 -20.15
CA LEU A 166 6.69 13.95 -20.58
C LEU A 166 6.13 13.23 -19.37
N VAL A 167 4.81 13.14 -19.32
CA VAL A 167 4.08 12.46 -18.25
C VAL A 167 3.23 11.35 -18.86
N TYR A 168 3.25 10.19 -18.23
CA TYR A 168 2.43 9.05 -18.63
C TYR A 168 2.07 8.17 -17.44
N VAL A 169 1.09 7.30 -17.63
CA VAL A 169 0.70 6.30 -16.64
C VAL A 169 1.31 4.95 -16.99
N SER A 170 1.92 4.32 -15.99
CA SER A 170 2.36 2.93 -16.01
C SER A 170 1.60 2.12 -14.98
N GLN A 171 1.78 0.82 -14.98
CA GLN A 171 1.15 -0.11 -14.04
C GLN A 171 2.17 -1.16 -13.54
N GLY A 172 1.78 -1.88 -12.48
CA GLY A 172 2.56 -3.00 -11.97
C GLY A 172 3.60 -2.62 -10.91
N VAL A 173 3.48 -1.44 -10.31
CA VAL A 173 4.22 -1.08 -9.09
C VAL A 173 3.21 -0.74 -8.00
N THR A 174 3.23 -1.48 -6.92
CA THR A 174 2.38 -1.26 -5.74
C THR A 174 3.22 -0.85 -4.55
N TRP A 175 2.58 -0.28 -3.56
CA TRP A 175 3.20 -0.07 -2.26
C TRP A 175 2.21 -0.35 -1.14
N GLU A 176 2.74 -0.72 0.02
CA GLU A 176 1.99 -0.95 1.25
C GLU A 176 2.74 -0.37 2.44
N ALA A 177 1.99 0.06 3.45
CA ALA A 177 2.56 0.53 4.70
C ALA A 177 2.55 -0.59 5.74
N VAL A 178 3.68 -0.78 6.41
CA VAL A 178 3.84 -1.71 7.52
C VAL A 178 4.32 -0.95 8.75
N TYR A 179 3.65 -1.18 9.87
CA TYR A 179 3.93 -0.52 11.12
C TYR A 179 4.32 -1.55 12.17
N GLN A 180 5.33 -1.23 12.96
CA GLN A 180 5.80 -2.06 14.04
C GLN A 180 5.64 -1.30 15.35
N ALA A 181 4.84 -1.84 16.27
CA ALA A 181 4.67 -1.29 17.60
C ALA A 181 5.25 -2.25 18.63
N VAL A 182 6.32 -1.82 19.31
CA VAL A 182 6.90 -2.56 20.43
C VAL A 182 6.24 -2.06 21.71
N LEU A 183 5.37 -2.90 22.29
CA LEU A 183 4.57 -2.60 23.47
C LEU A 183 5.46 -2.63 24.73
N GLY A 184 5.37 -1.59 25.55
CA GLY A 184 6.01 -1.51 26.86
C GLY A 184 5.02 -1.77 28.00
N GLY A 185 5.50 -2.24 29.14
CA GLY A 185 4.67 -2.61 30.29
C GLY A 185 3.91 -1.46 30.97
N SER A 186 4.19 -0.20 30.61
CA SER A 186 3.59 1.00 31.22
C SER A 186 2.47 1.64 30.38
N GLY A 187 1.89 0.91 29.41
CA GLY A 187 0.89 1.49 28.50
C GLY A 187 1.48 2.42 27.43
N SER A 188 2.77 2.33 27.16
CA SER A 188 3.43 3.07 26.09
C SER A 188 4.11 2.14 25.11
N ALA A 189 4.11 2.48 23.83
CA ALA A 189 4.74 1.72 22.77
C ALA A 189 5.74 2.60 21.99
N THR A 190 6.70 1.93 21.38
CA THR A 190 7.54 2.54 20.33
C THR A 190 7.01 2.10 18.99
N VAL A 191 6.62 3.04 18.14
CA VAL A 191 6.04 2.78 16.81
C VAL A 191 7.02 3.23 15.74
N THR A 192 7.20 2.39 14.71
CA THR A 192 7.92 2.71 13.48
C THR A 192 7.03 2.40 12.29
N GLY A 193 7.18 3.15 11.21
CA GLY A 193 6.46 2.90 9.96
C GLY A 193 7.41 2.81 8.79
N ALA A 194 7.18 1.83 7.94
CA ALA A 194 7.89 1.60 6.70
C ALA A 194 6.92 1.44 5.54
N ALA A 195 7.38 1.79 4.34
CA ALA A 195 6.69 1.49 3.10
C ALA A 195 7.47 0.43 2.32
N THR A 196 6.78 -0.60 1.86
CA THR A 196 7.33 -1.61 0.97
C THR A 196 6.80 -1.39 -0.44
N ILE A 197 7.71 -1.19 -1.39
CA ILE A 197 7.42 -1.00 -2.81
C ILE A 197 7.70 -2.32 -3.52
N ASN A 198 6.72 -2.82 -4.27
CA ASN A 198 6.82 -4.02 -5.09
C ASN A 198 6.64 -3.67 -6.56
N SER A 199 7.59 -4.05 -7.40
CA SER A 199 7.51 -3.85 -8.84
C SER A 199 7.46 -5.17 -9.59
N ALA A 200 6.42 -5.34 -10.41
CA ALA A 200 6.27 -6.48 -11.33
C ALA A 200 6.62 -6.13 -12.77
N ALA A 201 6.74 -4.83 -13.11
CA ALA A 201 6.84 -4.42 -14.50
C ALA A 201 7.83 -3.27 -14.75
N LEU A 202 8.23 -2.53 -13.73
CA LEU A 202 9.04 -1.33 -13.88
C LEU A 202 10.36 -1.46 -13.10
N ARG A 203 11.47 -1.25 -13.80
CA ARG A 203 12.79 -1.04 -13.22
C ARG A 203 13.08 0.46 -13.17
N VAL A 204 13.60 0.93 -12.05
CA VAL A 204 13.95 2.31 -11.82
C VAL A 204 15.37 2.39 -11.27
N ASP A 205 16.26 3.04 -11.99
CA ASP A 205 17.67 3.16 -11.58
C ASP A 205 17.91 4.37 -10.65
N SER A 206 17.14 5.45 -10.83
CA SER A 206 17.26 6.66 -10.00
C SER A 206 16.07 7.59 -10.25
N ALA A 207 15.18 7.74 -9.26
CA ALA A 207 14.03 8.63 -9.38
C ALA A 207 13.67 9.27 -8.04
N SER A 208 13.04 10.46 -8.07
CA SER A 208 12.27 10.97 -6.96
C SER A 208 10.96 10.17 -6.87
N VAL A 209 10.62 9.64 -5.71
CA VAL A 209 9.45 8.78 -5.53
C VAL A 209 8.50 9.38 -4.52
N GLN A 210 7.26 9.49 -4.91
CA GLN A 210 6.12 9.85 -4.06
C GLN A 210 5.18 8.66 -3.95
N LEU A 211 4.78 8.33 -2.72
CA LEU A 211 3.78 7.31 -2.42
C LEU A 211 2.44 8.00 -2.21
N VAL A 212 1.43 7.62 -2.96
CA VAL A 212 0.11 8.26 -2.92
C VAL A 212 -0.88 7.36 -2.20
N ALA A 213 -1.38 7.84 -1.06
CA ALA A 213 -2.40 7.19 -0.25
C ALA A 213 -3.76 7.86 -0.43
N GLY A 214 -4.81 7.06 -0.54
CA GLY A 214 -6.18 7.52 -0.77
C GLY A 214 -6.83 6.78 -1.93
N SER A 215 -8.13 6.94 -2.09
CA SER A 215 -8.89 6.32 -3.17
C SER A 215 -9.15 7.33 -4.29
N ILE A 216 -8.75 7.00 -5.50
CA ILE A 216 -9.07 7.78 -6.70
C ILE A 216 -10.10 7.01 -7.52
N ASN A 217 -11.20 7.67 -7.88
CA ASN A 217 -12.22 7.06 -8.75
C ASN A 217 -11.62 6.71 -10.11
N ARG A 218 -11.84 5.46 -10.55
CA ARG A 218 -11.43 4.98 -11.87
C ARG A 218 -12.63 4.93 -12.80
N ALA A 219 -12.47 5.44 -14.01
CA ALA A 219 -13.31 5.00 -15.12
C ALA A 219 -12.96 3.52 -15.38
N ARG A 220 -13.90 2.59 -15.12
CA ARG A 220 -13.66 1.14 -15.28
C ARG A 220 -13.48 0.79 -16.75
N SER A 221 -12.30 0.29 -17.10
CA SER A 221 -12.11 -0.61 -18.25
C SER A 221 -12.29 -2.05 -17.75
N PRO A 222 -12.83 -2.99 -18.54
CA PRO A 222 -13.06 -4.38 -18.09
C PRO A 222 -11.74 -5.03 -17.67
N ALA A 223 -11.70 -5.58 -16.47
CA ALA A 223 -10.49 -6.09 -15.83
C ALA A 223 -10.20 -7.55 -16.17
N ALA A 224 -8.91 -7.87 -16.35
CA ALA A 224 -8.36 -9.21 -16.26
C ALA A 224 -8.00 -9.56 -14.79
N PRO A 225 -8.09 -10.82 -14.35
CA PRO A 225 -7.89 -11.21 -12.97
C PRO A 225 -6.41 -11.27 -12.58
N MET A 226 -6.07 -10.77 -11.40
CA MET A 226 -4.72 -10.82 -10.82
C MET A 226 -4.59 -11.92 -9.75
N MET A 227 -3.47 -12.66 -9.81
CA MET A 227 -3.02 -13.60 -8.77
C MET A 227 -2.16 -12.87 -7.72
N GLN A 228 -2.40 -13.20 -6.46
CA GLN A 228 -1.60 -12.71 -5.32
C GLN A 228 -0.42 -13.65 -5.04
N ALA A 229 0.74 -13.10 -4.71
CA ALA A 229 1.89 -13.82 -4.16
C ALA A 229 2.36 -13.14 -2.88
N ALA A 230 2.60 -13.95 -1.85
CA ALA A 230 3.05 -13.52 -0.52
C ALA A 230 4.52 -13.92 -0.26
N GLY A 231 5.22 -13.13 0.54
CA GLY A 231 6.37 -13.57 1.33
C GLY A 231 7.65 -12.72 1.19
N ALA A 232 8.09 -12.09 2.28
CA ALA A 232 9.36 -11.40 2.40
C ALA A 232 10.11 -11.76 3.69
N LEU A 233 11.42 -11.88 3.62
CA LEU A 233 12.34 -12.08 4.73
C LEU A 233 13.22 -10.85 4.91
N MET A 234 13.42 -10.44 6.18
CA MET A 234 14.21 -9.26 6.57
C MET A 234 15.71 -9.54 6.62
N ARG A 235 16.50 -8.52 6.31
CA ARG A 235 17.90 -8.38 6.71
C ARG A 235 18.13 -7.00 7.31
N ASP A 236 18.90 -6.99 8.39
CA ASP A 236 19.24 -5.84 9.23
C ASP A 236 20.54 -5.21 8.72
N GLU A 237 20.57 -3.89 8.49
CA GLU A 237 21.81 -3.14 8.27
C GLU A 237 21.78 -1.75 8.93
N ALA A 238 22.94 -1.35 9.41
CA ALA A 238 23.22 -0.33 10.39
C ALA A 238 22.87 1.13 10.01
N ALA A 239 22.51 1.90 11.03
CA ALA A 239 22.05 3.27 11.00
C ALA A 239 23.08 4.29 10.47
N LYS A 240 22.76 4.88 9.31
CA LYS A 240 23.13 6.26 8.94
C LYS A 240 21.91 7.14 9.19
N SER A 241 22.08 8.43 9.42
CA SER A 241 20.97 9.37 9.66
C SER A 241 19.86 9.18 8.61
N VAL A 242 18.77 8.57 9.01
CA VAL A 242 17.67 8.20 8.12
C VAL A 242 16.85 9.45 7.85
N ALA A 243 16.83 9.91 6.61
CA ALA A 243 15.84 10.88 6.16
C ALA A 243 14.48 10.17 6.03
N TYR A 244 13.39 10.85 6.39
CA TYR A 244 12.04 10.29 6.40
C TYR A 244 11.17 10.95 5.34
N ALA A 245 10.12 10.27 4.90
CA ALA A 245 9.16 10.80 3.96
C ALA A 245 8.53 12.09 4.48
N GLN A 246 8.41 13.09 3.58
CA GLN A 246 7.63 14.29 3.84
C GLN A 246 6.22 14.10 3.34
N GLU A 247 5.23 14.54 4.10
CA GLU A 247 3.83 14.38 3.76
C GLU A 247 3.26 15.70 3.25
N GLU A 248 2.49 15.64 2.16
CA GLU A 248 1.74 16.74 1.57
C GLU A 248 0.34 16.27 1.18
N THR A 249 -0.65 17.15 1.31
CA THR A 249 -2.01 16.87 0.85
C THR A 249 -2.21 17.41 -0.56
N VAL A 250 -2.61 16.53 -1.49
CA VAL A 250 -2.93 16.86 -2.89
C VAL A 250 -4.36 16.43 -3.20
N GLY A 251 -5.28 17.38 -3.26
CA GLY A 251 -6.72 17.09 -3.35
C GLY A 251 -7.20 16.35 -2.10
N GLU A 252 -7.82 15.18 -2.29
CA GLU A 252 -8.27 14.29 -1.20
C GLU A 252 -7.28 13.15 -0.93
N THR A 253 -6.05 13.24 -1.45
CA THR A 253 -5.00 12.22 -1.27
C THR A 253 -3.84 12.77 -0.45
N HIS A 254 -3.20 11.89 0.31
CA HIS A 254 -1.95 12.19 1.01
C HIS A 254 -0.78 11.63 0.22
N VAL A 255 0.19 12.47 -0.04
CA VAL A 255 1.40 12.16 -0.80
C VAL A 255 2.59 12.13 0.16
N TYR A 256 3.34 11.05 0.16
CA TYR A 256 4.52 10.85 0.99
C TYR A 256 5.74 10.85 0.09
N GLU A 257 6.48 11.95 0.05
CA GLU A 257 7.72 12.06 -0.71
C GLU A 257 8.85 11.33 0.00
N LEU A 258 9.41 10.32 -0.66
CA LEU A 258 10.52 9.55 -0.11
C LEU A 258 11.83 10.35 -0.22
N PRO A 259 12.71 10.26 0.78
CA PRO A 259 13.95 11.02 0.79
C PRO A 259 14.96 10.51 -0.23
N GLY A 260 15.58 11.45 -0.96
CA GLY A 260 16.64 11.15 -1.92
C GLY A 260 16.13 10.49 -3.21
N LEU A 261 17.06 9.94 -3.96
CA LEU A 261 16.76 9.21 -5.19
C LEU A 261 16.62 7.72 -4.88
N ILE A 262 15.55 7.14 -5.37
CA ILE A 262 15.17 5.75 -5.12
C ILE A 262 15.47 4.92 -6.38
N SER A 263 16.02 3.72 -6.15
CA SER A 263 16.20 2.70 -7.17
C SER A 263 15.53 1.41 -6.74
N PHE A 264 14.82 0.74 -7.64
CA PHE A 264 14.24 -0.58 -7.40
C PHE A 264 14.17 -1.40 -8.68
N ASP A 265 14.13 -2.71 -8.53
CA ASP A 265 14.13 -3.65 -9.63
C ASP A 265 12.85 -4.51 -9.66
N ILE A 266 12.60 -5.12 -10.80
CA ILE A 266 11.47 -6.05 -10.98
C ILE A 266 11.70 -7.28 -10.09
N GLY A 267 10.66 -7.66 -9.32
CA GLY A 267 10.69 -8.82 -8.45
C GLY A 267 11.52 -8.66 -7.17
N SER A 268 12.08 -7.49 -6.91
CA SER A 268 12.87 -7.18 -5.70
C SER A 268 12.15 -6.16 -4.84
N PRO A 269 11.48 -6.55 -3.74
CA PRO A 269 10.82 -5.61 -2.85
C PRO A 269 11.80 -4.63 -2.22
N LEU A 270 11.46 -3.35 -2.23
CA LEU A 270 12.19 -2.31 -1.54
C LEU A 270 11.41 -1.84 -0.32
N THR A 271 12.00 -1.92 0.86
CA THR A 271 11.43 -1.35 2.09
C THR A 271 12.19 -0.09 2.48
N THR A 272 11.45 0.99 2.74
CA THR A 272 12.00 2.29 3.12
C THR A 272 11.23 2.87 4.30
N ALA A 273 11.89 3.71 5.11
CA ALA A 273 11.26 4.34 6.26
C ALA A 273 10.21 5.38 5.84
N LEU A 274 9.01 5.25 6.40
CA LEU A 274 7.89 6.16 6.13
C LEU A 274 7.86 7.33 7.12
N PHE A 275 8.10 7.06 8.42
CA PHE A 275 8.22 8.09 9.43
C PHE A 275 9.20 7.68 10.56
N PRO A 276 9.73 8.66 11.33
CA PRO A 276 10.67 8.39 12.40
C PRO A 276 10.03 7.58 13.52
N ARG A 277 10.88 6.85 14.25
CA ARG A 277 10.48 6.17 15.47
C ARG A 277 9.79 7.16 16.41
N ALA A 278 8.57 6.83 16.82
CA ALA A 278 7.73 7.66 17.67
C ALA A 278 7.29 6.89 18.91
N ARG A 279 7.09 7.59 20.02
CA ARG A 279 6.42 7.05 21.19
C ARG A 279 4.92 7.28 21.05
N ALA A 280 4.13 6.27 21.40
CA ALA A 280 2.68 6.35 21.48
C ALA A 280 2.19 5.70 22.78
N ASP A 281 1.30 6.37 23.49
CA ASP A 281 0.60 5.75 24.61
C ASP A 281 -0.54 4.89 24.06
N TYR A 282 -0.84 3.77 24.73
CA TYR A 282 -1.92 2.88 24.34
C TYR A 282 -2.75 2.42 25.53
N VAL A 283 -4.00 2.05 25.23
CA VAL A 283 -4.91 1.36 26.14
C VAL A 283 -5.18 -0.02 25.58
N GLN A 284 -5.02 -1.05 26.43
CA GLN A 284 -5.44 -2.42 26.11
C GLN A 284 -6.87 -2.63 26.62
N GLU A 285 -7.71 -3.20 25.77
CA GLU A 285 -9.10 -3.49 26.05
C GLU A 285 -9.38 -4.97 25.83
N PHE A 286 -10.14 -5.61 26.72
CA PHE A 286 -10.70 -6.94 26.56
C PHE A 286 -12.17 -6.79 26.20
N VAL A 287 -12.57 -7.33 25.06
CA VAL A 287 -13.92 -7.12 24.51
C VAL A 287 -14.58 -8.46 24.20
N VAL A 288 -15.72 -8.72 24.82
CA VAL A 288 -16.64 -9.76 24.39
C VAL A 288 -17.53 -9.15 23.32
N PRO A 289 -17.47 -9.61 22.06
CA PRO A 289 -18.28 -9.07 20.99
C PRO A 289 -19.77 -9.41 21.21
N GLY A 290 -20.64 -8.56 20.71
CA GLY A 290 -22.08 -8.80 20.71
C GLY A 290 -22.43 -10.07 19.95
N ALA A 291 -23.44 -10.80 20.42
CA ALA A 291 -24.05 -11.81 19.60
C ALA A 291 -24.81 -11.10 18.49
N VAL A 292 -24.37 -11.23 17.24
CA VAL A 292 -25.08 -10.70 16.08
C VAL A 292 -26.33 -11.59 15.87
N PRO A 293 -27.55 -11.14 16.21
CA PRO A 293 -28.75 -11.92 15.88
C PRO A 293 -28.85 -11.94 14.36
N TRP A 294 -28.89 -13.15 13.80
CA TRP A 294 -29.01 -13.33 12.37
C TRP A 294 -30.33 -12.71 11.88
N ARG A 295 -30.26 -11.58 11.19
CA ARG A 295 -31.34 -10.88 10.49
C ARG A 295 -32.76 -11.08 11.10
N GLY A 296 -33.01 -10.55 12.27
CA GLY A 296 -34.35 -10.46 12.79
C GLY A 296 -34.92 -11.73 13.45
N TYR A 297 -34.13 -12.75 13.64
CA TYR A 297 -34.55 -13.92 14.38
C TYR A 297 -34.35 -13.68 15.88
N PHE A 298 -35.41 -13.36 16.56
CA PHE A 298 -35.51 -13.45 18.02
C PHE A 298 -36.15 -14.80 18.34
N GLY A 299 -35.40 -15.67 18.97
CA GLY A 299 -35.91 -16.97 19.41
C GLY A 299 -35.11 -17.51 20.58
N PRO A 300 -35.55 -18.60 21.17
CA PRO A 300 -34.78 -19.29 22.18
C PRO A 300 -33.45 -19.72 21.60
N MET A 301 -32.35 -19.31 22.24
CA MET A 301 -31.01 -19.75 21.87
C MET A 301 -30.65 -21.00 22.68
N ALA A 302 -30.28 -22.07 22.02
CA ALA A 302 -29.69 -23.21 22.71
C ALA A 302 -28.38 -22.76 23.40
N PRO A 303 -28.08 -23.28 24.61
CA PRO A 303 -26.76 -23.03 25.21
C PRO A 303 -25.70 -23.48 24.24
N ASP A 304 -24.81 -22.53 23.83
CA ASP A 304 -23.63 -22.87 23.07
C ASP A 304 -22.56 -23.31 24.07
N PRO A 305 -22.07 -24.56 24.02
CA PRO A 305 -21.04 -25.02 24.91
C PRO A 305 -19.68 -24.39 24.60
N ASN A 306 -19.58 -23.66 23.50
CA ASN A 306 -18.33 -22.97 23.13
C ASN A 306 -18.21 -21.65 23.88
N ALA A 307 -17.02 -21.40 24.42
CA ALA A 307 -16.69 -20.09 24.99
C ALA A 307 -16.76 -19.00 23.91
N VAL A 308 -17.35 -17.87 24.27
CA VAL A 308 -17.31 -16.68 23.40
C VAL A 308 -15.89 -16.12 23.43
N PRO A 309 -15.25 -15.87 22.29
CA PRO A 309 -13.90 -15.34 22.26
C PRO A 309 -13.87 -13.95 22.91
N VAL A 310 -12.87 -13.71 23.77
CA VAL A 310 -12.58 -12.40 24.33
C VAL A 310 -11.50 -11.75 23.48
N GLN A 311 -11.89 -10.78 22.68
CA GLN A 311 -10.97 -10.07 21.77
C GLN A 311 -10.07 -9.14 22.55
N VAL A 312 -8.78 -9.07 22.14
CA VAL A 312 -7.81 -8.11 22.68
C VAL A 312 -7.61 -6.98 21.68
N TRP A 313 -7.92 -5.77 22.13
CA TRP A 313 -7.76 -4.56 21.34
C TRP A 313 -6.73 -3.64 21.96
N TYR A 314 -6.00 -2.92 21.07
CA TYR A 314 -5.08 -1.85 21.45
C TYR A 314 -5.51 -0.54 20.80
N THR A 315 -5.76 0.47 21.62
CA THR A 315 -6.07 1.83 21.16
C THR A 315 -4.87 2.72 21.39
N PHE A 316 -4.12 3.00 20.32
CA PHE A 316 -2.98 3.92 20.33
C PHE A 316 -3.48 5.36 20.31
N LYS A 317 -3.03 6.15 21.29
CA LYS A 317 -3.36 7.56 21.39
C LYS A 317 -2.51 8.37 20.42
N ARG A 318 -3.18 9.18 19.62
CA ARG A 318 -2.56 10.00 18.58
C ARG A 318 -2.91 11.48 18.79
N ALA A 319 -2.54 11.99 19.98
CA ALA A 319 -2.78 13.39 20.33
C ALA A 319 -1.93 14.32 19.45
N HIS A 320 -2.47 15.50 19.13
CA HIS A 320 -1.72 16.59 18.50
C HIS A 320 -0.54 17.01 19.38
N GLY A 321 0.55 17.46 18.76
CA GLY A 321 1.81 17.80 19.43
C GLY A 321 2.73 16.59 19.64
N THR A 322 2.37 15.41 19.11
CA THR A 322 3.23 14.23 19.16
C THR A 322 3.66 13.78 17.76
N ALA A 323 4.87 13.24 17.65
CA ALA A 323 5.40 12.78 16.35
C ALA A 323 4.53 11.72 15.64
N PHE A 324 3.76 10.92 16.42
CA PHE A 324 2.82 9.94 15.90
C PHE A 324 1.43 10.53 15.65
N GLY A 325 1.06 11.61 16.35
CA GLY A 325 -0.27 12.23 16.28
C GLY A 325 -0.43 13.23 15.14
N ASP A 326 0.59 14.02 14.87
CA ASP A 326 0.51 15.17 13.96
C ASP A 326 0.50 14.80 12.46
N ARG A 327 0.70 13.53 12.14
CA ARG A 327 0.73 13.06 10.75
C ARG A 327 -0.45 12.15 10.46
N PRO A 328 -1.10 12.28 9.32
CA PRO A 328 -1.97 11.23 8.82
C PRO A 328 -1.11 9.98 8.56
N ILE A 329 -1.67 8.80 8.78
CA ILE A 329 -1.01 7.53 8.49
C ILE A 329 -1.80 6.76 7.44
N PRO A 330 -1.14 6.33 6.36
CA PRO A 330 -1.78 5.48 5.36
C PRO A 330 -2.25 4.17 5.98
N GLY A 331 -3.34 3.63 5.46
CA GLY A 331 -3.79 2.30 5.82
C GLY A 331 -2.72 1.26 5.51
N GLY A 332 -2.64 0.24 6.33
CA GLY A 332 -1.63 -0.80 6.23
C GLY A 332 -1.76 -1.83 7.33
N THR A 333 -0.68 -2.52 7.62
CA THR A 333 -0.63 -3.57 8.64
C THR A 333 0.16 -3.11 9.86
N MET A 334 -0.44 -3.22 11.05
CA MET A 334 0.23 -3.00 12.34
C MET A 334 0.64 -4.34 12.93
N GLN A 335 1.93 -4.53 13.10
CA GLN A 335 2.52 -5.66 13.82
C GLN A 335 2.81 -5.26 15.27
N LEU A 336 2.26 -6.01 16.21
CA LEU A 336 2.41 -5.75 17.66
C LEU A 336 3.44 -6.69 18.23
N PHE A 337 4.46 -6.14 18.84
CA PHE A 337 5.53 -6.89 19.48
C PHE A 337 5.57 -6.61 20.98
N GLN A 338 5.93 -7.62 21.75
CA GLN A 338 6.17 -7.49 23.20
C GLN A 338 7.44 -8.22 23.60
N ARG A 339 8.14 -7.70 24.63
CA ARG A 339 9.30 -8.40 25.19
C ARG A 339 8.85 -9.41 26.24
N ASP A 340 9.38 -10.62 26.16
CA ASP A 340 9.22 -11.61 27.23
C ASP A 340 10.13 -11.28 28.44
N SER A 341 10.02 -12.06 29.50
CA SER A 341 10.81 -11.87 30.72
C SER A 341 12.32 -12.02 30.50
N SER A 342 12.75 -12.66 29.42
CA SER A 342 14.17 -12.78 29.03
C SER A 342 14.63 -11.65 28.09
N GLY A 343 13.74 -10.69 27.75
CA GLY A 343 14.01 -9.55 26.86
C GLY A 343 13.88 -9.87 25.38
N ARG A 344 13.51 -11.09 24.97
CA ARG A 344 13.29 -11.47 23.57
C ARG A 344 11.99 -10.86 23.08
N VAL A 345 11.99 -10.42 21.83
CA VAL A 345 10.82 -9.80 21.17
C VAL A 345 9.95 -10.90 20.57
N GLN A 346 8.67 -10.90 20.91
CA GLN A 346 7.67 -11.83 20.40
C GLN A 346 6.59 -11.04 19.62
N LEU A 347 6.14 -11.58 18.49
CA LEU A 347 4.96 -11.06 17.79
C LEU A 347 3.71 -11.50 18.57
N VAL A 348 2.93 -10.54 19.05
CA VAL A 348 1.73 -10.79 19.85
C VAL A 348 0.42 -10.45 19.13
N GLY A 349 0.51 -9.94 17.91
CA GLY A 349 -0.65 -9.68 17.06
C GLY A 349 -0.28 -8.96 15.78
N GLU A 350 -1.15 -9.07 14.80
CA GLU A 350 -1.09 -8.35 13.53
C GLU A 350 -2.49 -7.97 13.10
N ALA A 351 -2.67 -6.71 12.68
CA ALA A 351 -3.97 -6.21 12.26
C ALA A 351 -3.86 -5.21 11.12
N ALA A 352 -4.71 -5.35 10.13
CA ALA A 352 -4.90 -4.34 9.09
C ALA A 352 -5.74 -3.18 9.63
N PHE A 353 -5.46 -1.97 9.18
CA PHE A 353 -6.25 -0.78 9.47
C PHE A 353 -6.36 0.14 8.24
N THR A 354 -7.36 1.00 8.25
CA THR A 354 -7.61 1.97 7.17
C THR A 354 -6.85 3.27 7.40
N HIS A 355 -6.79 4.14 6.37
CA HIS A 355 -6.22 5.48 6.50
C HIS A 355 -6.75 6.20 7.73
N THR A 356 -5.85 6.74 8.53
CA THR A 356 -6.18 7.38 9.80
C THR A 356 -5.65 8.81 9.81
N PRO A 357 -6.55 9.82 9.88
CA PRO A 357 -6.16 11.23 9.91
C PRO A 357 -5.28 11.58 11.11
N ALA A 358 -4.59 12.71 11.04
CA ALA A 358 -3.88 13.28 12.18
C ALA A 358 -4.84 13.49 13.35
N GLY A 359 -4.35 13.29 14.57
CA GLY A 359 -5.12 13.49 15.81
C GLY A 359 -6.17 12.40 16.12
N LYS A 360 -6.45 11.48 15.19
CA LYS A 360 -7.42 10.40 15.42
C LYS A 360 -6.74 9.16 15.99
N ASP A 361 -7.21 8.65 17.12
CA ASP A 361 -6.73 7.41 17.74
C ASP A 361 -6.79 6.23 16.76
N LEU A 362 -5.79 5.35 16.83
CA LEU A 362 -5.72 4.12 16.05
C LEU A 362 -6.07 2.92 16.92
N ARG A 363 -7.15 2.22 16.58
CA ARG A 363 -7.60 1.02 17.29
C ARG A 363 -7.39 -0.22 16.43
N VAL A 364 -6.69 -1.21 16.96
CA VAL A 364 -6.33 -2.46 16.27
C VAL A 364 -6.61 -3.67 17.16
N GLN A 365 -7.08 -4.76 16.58
CA GLN A 365 -7.29 -6.03 17.26
C GLN A 365 -6.05 -6.91 17.11
N SER A 366 -5.50 -7.42 18.21
CA SER A 366 -4.33 -8.30 18.17
C SER A 366 -4.67 -9.78 18.05
N GLY A 367 -5.88 -10.16 18.43
CA GLY A 367 -6.35 -11.54 18.49
C GLY A 367 -7.28 -11.76 19.65
N ASP A 368 -7.43 -13.02 20.09
CA ASP A 368 -8.25 -13.41 21.22
C ASP A 368 -7.38 -13.66 22.47
N ALA A 369 -7.95 -13.35 23.64
CA ALA A 369 -7.27 -13.58 24.91
C ALA A 369 -7.25 -15.08 25.24
N PHE A 370 -6.10 -15.56 25.69
CA PHE A 370 -5.96 -16.95 26.15
C PHE A 370 -6.39 -17.11 27.61
N ASP A 371 -6.00 -16.16 28.46
CA ASP A 371 -6.22 -16.21 29.91
C ASP A 371 -7.49 -15.51 30.39
N VAL A 372 -8.26 -14.92 29.47
CA VAL A 372 -9.54 -14.30 29.77
C VAL A 372 -10.59 -14.92 28.86
N THR A 373 -11.58 -15.57 29.45
CA THR A 373 -12.62 -16.28 28.69
C THR A 373 -14.01 -15.80 29.08
N ALA A 374 -14.96 -15.97 28.19
CA ALA A 374 -16.36 -15.63 28.40
C ALA A 374 -17.26 -16.77 27.98
N GLU A 375 -18.33 -17.01 28.76
CA GLU A 375 -19.41 -17.90 28.43
C GLU A 375 -20.71 -17.09 28.46
N ARG A 376 -21.54 -17.16 27.42
CA ARG A 376 -22.82 -16.45 27.32
C ARG A 376 -23.95 -17.45 27.20
N VAL A 377 -24.94 -17.33 28.08
CA VAL A 377 -26.13 -18.18 28.10
C VAL A 377 -27.35 -17.30 28.12
N GLN A 378 -28.31 -17.58 27.25
CA GLN A 378 -29.66 -17.04 27.36
C GLN A 378 -30.39 -17.84 28.43
N THR A 379 -30.78 -17.19 29.53
CA THR A 379 -31.38 -17.83 30.69
C THR A 379 -32.90 -17.82 30.65
N ASP A 380 -33.48 -16.85 29.93
CA ASP A 380 -34.95 -16.77 29.73
C ASP A 380 -35.25 -16.11 28.38
N TYR A 381 -36.39 -16.50 27.80
CA TYR A 381 -36.93 -15.94 26.58
C TYR A 381 -38.43 -15.93 26.60
N HIS A 382 -39.03 -14.76 26.44
CA HIS A 382 -40.48 -14.59 26.38
C HIS A 382 -40.87 -13.69 25.21
N GLN A 383 -41.88 -14.11 24.44
CA GLN A 383 -42.43 -13.31 23.35
C GLN A 383 -43.93 -13.12 23.58
N ALA A 384 -44.38 -11.88 23.53
CA ALA A 384 -45.79 -11.49 23.66
C ALA A 384 -46.24 -10.64 22.46
N SER A 385 -47.47 -10.83 22.01
CA SER A 385 -48.06 -9.94 21.01
C SER A 385 -48.48 -8.63 21.68
N ILE A 386 -48.13 -7.51 21.07
CA ILE A 386 -48.57 -6.18 21.51
C ILE A 386 -49.83 -5.80 20.73
N PRO A 387 -50.94 -5.45 21.41
CA PRO A 387 -52.12 -4.94 20.73
C PRO A 387 -51.83 -3.68 19.93
N ASN A 388 -52.24 -3.67 18.66
CA ASN A 388 -52.15 -2.46 17.84
C ASN A 388 -53.14 -1.40 18.30
N THR A 389 -52.69 -0.15 18.45
CA THR A 389 -53.59 1.00 18.60
C THR A 389 -54.05 1.44 17.22
N PRO A 390 -55.36 1.42 16.89
CA PRO A 390 -55.85 1.88 15.61
C PRO A 390 -55.38 3.32 15.28
N PRO A 391 -55.00 3.62 14.02
CA PRO A 391 -55.23 2.89 12.78
C PRO A 391 -54.09 1.97 12.30
N ALA A 392 -53.08 1.64 13.13
CA ALA A 392 -51.94 0.84 12.72
C ALA A 392 -52.36 -0.59 12.28
N ARG A 393 -51.85 -1.02 11.12
CA ARG A 393 -52.00 -2.37 10.59
C ARG A 393 -50.68 -3.12 10.74
N GLY A 394 -50.73 -4.35 11.22
CA GLY A 394 -49.58 -5.24 11.42
C GLY A 394 -49.62 -5.89 12.79
N SER A 395 -48.84 -6.90 13.05
CA SER A 395 -48.62 -7.46 14.38
C SER A 395 -47.33 -6.88 14.96
N HIS A 396 -47.42 -6.27 16.13
CA HIS A 396 -46.24 -5.89 16.89
C HIS A 396 -45.98 -6.97 17.95
N SER A 397 -44.71 -7.28 18.16
CA SER A 397 -44.30 -8.23 19.17
C SER A 397 -43.31 -7.60 20.15
N ARG A 398 -43.43 -7.98 21.41
CA ARG A 398 -42.45 -7.68 22.45
C ARG A 398 -41.68 -8.94 22.79
N VAL A 399 -40.37 -8.88 22.66
CA VAL A 399 -39.49 -9.94 23.11
C VAL A 399 -38.76 -9.47 24.37
N THR A 400 -38.78 -10.31 25.41
CA THR A 400 -37.96 -10.12 26.61
C THR A 400 -37.02 -11.31 26.72
N ALA A 401 -35.73 -11.04 26.76
CA ALA A 401 -34.70 -12.07 26.86
C ALA A 401 -33.69 -11.74 27.95
N SER A 402 -33.42 -12.73 28.80
CA SER A 402 -32.43 -12.62 29.88
C SER A 402 -31.16 -13.40 29.55
N TYR A 403 -30.04 -12.82 29.88
CA TYR A 403 -28.71 -13.39 29.59
C TYR A 403 -27.84 -13.42 30.84
N ARG A 404 -26.97 -14.43 30.89
CA ARG A 404 -25.88 -14.53 31.86
C ARG A 404 -24.58 -14.64 31.08
N VAL A 405 -23.62 -13.74 31.38
CA VAL A 405 -22.25 -13.79 30.86
C VAL A 405 -21.32 -14.05 32.00
N THR A 406 -20.67 -15.22 32.00
CA THR A 406 -19.64 -15.61 32.98
C THR A 406 -18.28 -15.32 32.41
N LEU A 407 -17.50 -14.47 33.09
CA LEU A 407 -16.16 -14.07 32.71
C LEU A 407 -15.17 -14.74 33.65
N THR A 408 -14.12 -15.35 33.11
CA THR A 408 -13.03 -15.96 33.89
C THR A 408 -11.72 -15.30 33.50
N ASN A 409 -10.94 -14.90 34.51
CA ASN A 409 -9.61 -14.29 34.35
C ASN A 409 -8.57 -15.16 35.06
N ALA A 410 -7.72 -15.82 34.29
CA ALA A 410 -6.59 -16.60 34.81
C ALA A 410 -5.30 -15.80 34.98
N LYS A 411 -5.33 -14.47 34.68
CA LYS A 411 -4.20 -13.58 34.89
C LYS A 411 -4.02 -13.25 36.39
N ASN A 412 -2.80 -12.99 36.79
CA ASN A 412 -2.44 -12.54 38.15
C ASN A 412 -2.78 -11.06 38.41
N GLN A 413 -3.44 -10.38 37.49
CA GLN A 413 -3.90 -9.00 37.58
C GLN A 413 -5.38 -8.93 37.29
N ALA A 414 -6.10 -8.04 37.98
CA ALA A 414 -7.49 -7.75 37.67
C ALA A 414 -7.60 -7.09 36.29
N VAL A 415 -8.64 -7.44 35.54
CA VAL A 415 -8.93 -6.84 34.25
C VAL A 415 -10.37 -6.31 34.21
N THR A 416 -10.64 -5.33 33.36
CA THR A 416 -12.01 -4.94 33.02
C THR A 416 -12.33 -5.47 31.64
N VAL A 417 -13.44 -6.17 31.52
CA VAL A 417 -13.91 -6.72 30.26
C VAL A 417 -15.14 -5.93 29.80
N ASP A 418 -15.06 -5.38 28.60
CA ASP A 418 -16.18 -4.71 27.93
C ASP A 418 -17.05 -5.75 27.25
N VAL A 419 -18.18 -6.08 27.84
CA VAL A 419 -19.20 -6.93 27.22
C VAL A 419 -20.07 -6.04 26.35
N ARG A 420 -20.00 -6.25 25.03
CA ARG A 420 -20.80 -5.52 24.05
C ARG A 420 -21.97 -6.35 23.60
N GLU A 421 -23.12 -5.71 23.42
CA GLU A 421 -24.35 -6.33 22.92
C GLU A 421 -24.93 -5.47 21.82
N ASP A 422 -25.31 -6.12 20.73
CA ASP A 422 -25.98 -5.50 19.60
C ASP A 422 -27.49 -5.81 19.66
N HIS A 423 -28.27 -4.76 19.58
CA HIS A 423 -29.73 -4.85 19.55
C HIS A 423 -30.26 -4.01 18.39
N TRP A 424 -31.39 -4.39 17.86
CA TRP A 424 -32.09 -3.66 16.81
C TRP A 424 -33.58 -3.52 17.12
N GLY A 425 -34.22 -2.61 16.43
CA GLY A 425 -35.58 -2.20 16.78
C GLY A 425 -35.58 -1.22 17.96
N ASN A 426 -36.71 -1.15 18.62
CA ASN A 426 -36.88 -0.33 19.82
C ASN A 426 -36.57 -1.18 21.07
N TRP A 427 -35.34 -1.04 21.57
CA TRP A 427 -34.87 -1.85 22.69
C TRP A 427 -34.57 -1.05 23.94
N SER A 428 -34.64 -1.70 25.08
CA SER A 428 -34.26 -1.19 26.40
C SER A 428 -33.74 -2.32 27.28
N ILE A 429 -32.74 -2.00 28.13
CA ILE A 429 -32.36 -2.89 29.22
C ILE A 429 -33.28 -2.60 30.38
N ILE A 430 -34.00 -3.61 30.80
CA ILE A 430 -35.00 -3.50 31.89
C ILE A 430 -34.45 -3.96 33.23
N ASP A 431 -33.37 -4.78 33.24
CA ASP A 431 -32.64 -5.20 34.42
C ASP A 431 -31.18 -5.52 34.08
N SER A 432 -30.26 -5.22 34.99
CA SER A 432 -28.86 -5.60 34.86
C SER A 432 -28.09 -5.52 36.17
N SER A 433 -27.15 -6.46 36.35
CA SER A 433 -26.24 -6.47 37.53
C SER A 433 -25.10 -5.45 37.44
N VAL A 434 -24.79 -4.93 36.23
CA VAL A 434 -23.80 -3.88 35.98
C VAL A 434 -24.47 -2.78 35.14
N ALA A 435 -24.20 -1.53 35.45
CA ALA A 435 -24.82 -0.40 34.75
C ALA A 435 -24.49 -0.45 33.22
N PRO A 436 -25.55 -0.43 32.37
CA PRO A 436 -25.35 -0.40 30.92
C PRO A 436 -24.93 0.98 30.45
N GLU A 437 -24.04 1.02 29.46
CA GLU A 437 -23.65 2.24 28.74
C GLU A 437 -24.09 2.12 27.27
N LYS A 438 -25.02 2.97 26.84
CA LYS A 438 -25.48 3.00 25.44
C LYS A 438 -24.45 3.68 24.57
N LEU A 439 -23.87 2.94 23.62
CA LEU A 439 -22.86 3.44 22.69
C LEU A 439 -23.48 4.02 21.41
N SER A 440 -24.57 3.41 20.93
CA SER A 440 -25.30 3.85 19.74
C SER A 440 -26.79 3.50 19.83
N SER A 441 -27.53 3.70 18.74
CA SER A 441 -28.95 3.24 18.65
C SER A 441 -29.07 1.73 18.71
N SER A 442 -28.03 0.98 18.38
CA SER A 442 -28.05 -0.48 18.30
C SER A 442 -27.04 -1.17 19.21
N GLU A 443 -26.10 -0.45 19.84
CA GLU A 443 -25.00 -1.03 20.61
C GLU A 443 -25.02 -0.51 22.04
N GLN A 444 -24.79 -1.42 22.99
CA GLN A 444 -24.52 -1.11 24.38
C GLN A 444 -23.30 -1.85 24.88
N ARG A 445 -22.75 -1.38 26.00
CA ARG A 445 -21.60 -1.93 26.68
C ARG A 445 -21.86 -2.09 28.17
N PHE A 446 -21.35 -3.18 28.74
CA PHE A 446 -21.21 -3.36 30.17
C PHE A 446 -19.72 -3.47 30.51
N ARG A 447 -19.23 -2.66 31.43
CA ARG A 447 -17.85 -2.73 31.92
C ARG A 447 -17.80 -3.60 33.16
N VAL A 448 -17.33 -4.82 33.01
CA VAL A 448 -17.33 -5.83 34.09
C VAL A 448 -15.91 -5.98 34.64
N PRO A 449 -15.66 -5.56 35.92
CA PRO A 449 -14.37 -5.84 36.56
C PRO A 449 -14.29 -7.33 36.92
N VAL A 450 -13.18 -7.97 36.51
CA VAL A 450 -12.90 -9.38 36.79
C VAL A 450 -11.62 -9.46 37.64
N PRO A 451 -11.69 -10.02 38.87
CA PRO A 451 -10.54 -10.08 39.75
C PRO A 451 -9.42 -10.96 39.19
N ALA A 452 -8.20 -10.81 39.69
CA ALA A 452 -7.08 -11.67 39.36
C ALA A 452 -7.38 -13.11 39.76
N ASN A 453 -7.07 -14.09 38.91
CA ASN A 453 -7.34 -15.52 39.12
C ASN A 453 -8.78 -15.80 39.59
N GLY A 454 -9.75 -15.07 39.02
CA GLY A 454 -11.13 -15.11 39.48
C GLY A 454 -12.16 -15.04 38.38
N THR A 455 -13.44 -15.02 38.81
CA THR A 455 -14.60 -14.97 37.93
C THR A 455 -15.48 -13.77 38.26
N ALA A 456 -16.25 -13.31 37.28
CA ALA A 456 -17.33 -12.33 37.44
C ALA A 456 -18.52 -12.73 36.58
N THR A 457 -19.72 -12.42 37.05
CA THR A 457 -20.96 -12.74 36.31
C THR A 457 -21.72 -11.46 36.05
N LEU A 458 -22.03 -11.22 34.78
CA LEU A 458 -23.00 -10.22 34.34
C LEU A 458 -24.34 -10.91 34.06
N THR A 459 -25.41 -10.39 34.64
CA THR A 459 -26.78 -10.74 34.23
C THR A 459 -27.47 -9.49 33.71
N TYR A 460 -28.24 -9.63 32.65
CA TYR A 460 -29.08 -8.55 32.14
C TYR A 460 -30.29 -9.07 31.39
N THR A 461 -31.34 -8.26 31.34
CA THR A 461 -32.55 -8.52 30.62
C THR A 461 -32.83 -7.39 29.64
N VAL A 462 -32.97 -7.75 28.37
CA VAL A 462 -33.30 -6.82 27.27
C VAL A 462 -34.76 -7.02 26.86
N GLN A 463 -35.45 -5.92 26.63
CA GLN A 463 -36.77 -5.88 25.99
C GLN A 463 -36.64 -5.24 24.65
N VAL A 464 -37.23 -5.85 23.61
CA VAL A 464 -37.24 -5.36 22.23
C VAL A 464 -38.68 -5.34 21.73
N ASP A 465 -39.10 -4.19 21.24
CA ASP A 465 -40.42 -4.01 20.58
C ASP A 465 -40.19 -3.94 19.06
N SER A 466 -40.87 -4.82 18.30
CA SER A 466 -40.71 -5.00 16.85
C SER A 466 -42.05 -4.93 16.12
#